data_7ee3fd516855e9d1e7c7bde84a119e8d
#
_entry.id   7ee3fd516855e9d1e7c7bde84a119e8d
#
_cell.length_a   1.000
_cell.length_b   1.000
_cell.length_c   1.000
_cell.angle_alpha   90.00
_cell.angle_beta   90.00
_cell.angle_gamma   90.00
#
_symmetry.space_group_name_H-M   'P 1'
#
loop_
_entity.id
_entity.type
_entity.pdbx_description
1 polymer ?
#
loop_
_entity_poly.entity_id
_entity_poly.type
_entity_poly.pdbx_seq_one_letter_code
_entity_poly.pdbx_strand_id
1 'polypeptide(L)'
;MSGSSQVEFPALRHRVKELNQLPRNPDGEFVLYWMTSCRRFHHNAALERGIQIAVEMEKPLLVVEAVSIRHRWTSDRILTFFAQGVLDNQAIFNEKKLSYVPWVETHKETGNGLLRRLSRKSCAVVIDNYPTYLPREIMNRASEICYVSLEAVDSNGVLPMDMADDAHLTAYSFRKHMQRNLVESLATLPVYDSMTSVSRDLRVDDRVVESVFESSGIDMTPYEWIWRVAQGGEIGAEACYPLAIDHDVTPVKSKKGGRYAALIKLEKFIEDGLDRYDVGRNDVDDSASSGLSPWFHFGHLSTIEVVLNVLKRSNWNPGMISVEDTGRGSRNGWWGLSEAQESFLDQIITWRELGYNFANFREDHMSIYSIPEWAQKSLRDHAQDDRIQYSFDDLENARTDDEVWNAAQRELLSSGHIHNYLRMVWGKRILEWAPNPEIAAEWMIEINDRWALDGRDPNSYTGIFWVLGRHDRAWGPERPIFGKVRYMSSKNTRKKLALESYLERWAEDTPIQLR
;
A
#
# COMPACT_ATOMS: atom_id res chain seq x y z
N MET A 1 25.06 -27.80 31.11
CA MET A 1 23.88 -27.88 30.24
C MET A 1 23.16 -26.55 30.36
N SER A 2 23.52 -25.59 29.54
CA SER A 2 22.89 -24.28 29.49
C SER A 2 21.73 -24.37 28.51
N GLY A 3 20.51 -24.40 29.03
CA GLY A 3 19.32 -24.29 28.21
C GLY A 3 19.28 -22.90 27.59
N SER A 4 19.61 -22.81 26.31
CA SER A 4 19.27 -21.65 25.50
C SER A 4 17.74 -21.59 25.44
N SER A 5 17.15 -20.64 26.16
CA SER A 5 15.74 -20.29 25.94
C SER A 5 15.67 -19.76 24.50
N GLN A 6 15.24 -20.62 23.58
CA GLN A 6 14.87 -20.18 22.24
C GLN A 6 13.72 -19.19 22.40
N VAL A 7 13.97 -17.96 22.02
CA VAL A 7 12.92 -16.95 21.91
C VAL A 7 12.02 -17.42 20.74
N GLU A 8 10.85 -17.96 21.07
CA GLU A 8 9.88 -18.35 20.04
C GLU A 8 9.26 -17.09 19.44
N PHE A 9 9.38 -16.95 18.12
CA PHE A 9 8.66 -15.96 17.32
C PHE A 9 7.58 -16.69 16.48
N PRO A 10 6.40 -16.94 17.02
CA PRO A 10 5.37 -17.76 16.36
C PRO A 10 4.81 -17.15 15.07
N ALA A 11 4.99 -15.83 14.89
CA ALA A 11 4.30 -15.03 13.89
C ALA A 11 4.75 -15.23 12.44
N LEU A 12 5.80 -16.02 12.16
CA LEU A 12 6.44 -15.99 10.84
C LEU A 12 6.04 -17.13 9.89
N ARG A 13 5.16 -18.02 10.34
CA ARG A 13 4.66 -19.12 9.49
C ARG A 13 3.90 -18.56 8.29
N HIS A 14 4.20 -19.03 7.10
CA HIS A 14 3.66 -18.56 5.82
C HIS A 14 3.99 -17.10 5.44
N ARG A 15 4.86 -16.42 6.22
CA ARG A 15 5.25 -15.03 5.91
C ARG A 15 6.66 -14.91 5.37
N VAL A 16 7.52 -15.90 5.57
CA VAL A 16 8.93 -15.89 5.15
C VAL A 16 9.11 -16.72 3.89
N LYS A 17 9.74 -16.13 2.88
CA LYS A 17 10.11 -16.75 1.61
C LYS A 17 11.60 -16.58 1.37
N GLU A 18 12.33 -17.68 1.24
CA GLU A 18 13.73 -17.65 0.80
C GLU A 18 13.80 -17.24 -0.68
N LEU A 19 14.60 -16.22 -0.99
CA LEU A 19 14.75 -15.71 -2.36
C LEU A 19 16.00 -16.24 -3.06
N ASN A 20 17.00 -16.69 -2.31
CA ASN A 20 18.20 -17.32 -2.84
C ASN A 20 18.60 -18.52 -1.96
N GLN A 21 19.48 -19.37 -2.46
CA GLN A 21 19.97 -20.56 -1.74
C GLN A 21 21.35 -20.33 -1.08
N LEU A 22 21.71 -19.07 -0.83
CA LEU A 22 22.99 -18.74 -0.20
C LEU A 22 22.90 -18.95 1.32
N PRO A 23 24.00 -19.40 1.96
CA PRO A 23 24.06 -19.53 3.41
C PRO A 23 24.13 -18.16 4.10
N ARG A 24 23.79 -18.13 5.37
CA ARG A 24 24.13 -17.02 6.26
C ARG A 24 25.65 -16.95 6.45
N ASN A 25 26.20 -15.74 6.51
CA ASN A 25 27.64 -15.51 6.73
C ASN A 25 27.91 -15.24 8.23
N PRO A 26 28.54 -16.16 8.98
CA PRO A 26 28.85 -15.94 10.39
C PRO A 26 29.86 -14.82 10.63
N ASP A 27 30.72 -14.52 9.64
CA ASP A 27 31.73 -13.49 9.73
C ASP A 27 31.23 -12.08 9.36
N GLY A 28 29.95 -11.97 8.97
CA GLY A 28 29.31 -10.69 8.70
C GLY A 28 29.28 -9.78 9.93
N GLU A 29 29.22 -8.48 9.70
CA GLU A 29 29.27 -7.47 10.75
C GLU A 29 27.89 -7.23 11.39
N PHE A 30 26.79 -7.39 10.65
CA PHE A 30 25.41 -7.17 11.08
C PHE A 30 24.41 -7.99 10.25
N VAL A 31 23.18 -8.11 10.75
CA VAL A 31 22.02 -8.52 9.95
C VAL A 31 21.42 -7.27 9.31
N LEU A 32 21.09 -7.33 8.03
CA LEU A 32 20.50 -6.19 7.29
C LEU A 32 18.98 -6.40 7.12
N TYR A 33 18.18 -5.44 7.59
CA TYR A 33 16.81 -5.30 7.13
C TYR A 33 16.72 -4.18 6.09
N TRP A 34 16.48 -4.54 4.84
CA TRP A 34 16.28 -3.63 3.73
C TRP A 34 14.81 -3.30 3.61
N MET A 35 14.40 -2.22 4.28
CA MET A 35 13.01 -1.77 4.38
C MET A 35 12.59 -1.06 3.08
N THR A 36 11.58 -1.58 2.39
CA THR A 36 11.12 -1.05 1.09
C THR A 36 9.67 -0.62 1.07
N SER A 37 8.78 -1.29 1.81
CA SER A 37 7.34 -1.06 1.77
C SER A 37 6.68 -0.99 3.15
N CYS A 38 7.11 -1.81 4.10
CA CYS A 38 6.54 -1.83 5.45
C CYS A 38 7.28 -0.83 6.35
N ARG A 39 7.15 0.47 6.04
CA ARG A 39 7.92 1.57 6.64
C ARG A 39 7.41 1.94 8.02
N ARG A 40 7.56 1.01 8.96
CA ARG A 40 7.12 1.14 10.35
C ARG A 40 7.87 0.19 11.27
N PHE A 41 7.85 0.48 12.56
CA PHE A 41 8.36 -0.40 13.60
C PHE A 41 7.31 -1.45 14.04
N HIS A 42 6.07 -1.02 14.29
CA HIS A 42 5.04 -1.84 14.92
C HIS A 42 4.35 -2.81 13.94
N HIS A 43 4.02 -4.01 14.41
CA HIS A 43 3.41 -5.09 13.60
C HIS A 43 4.14 -5.29 12.26
N ASN A 44 5.46 -5.41 12.33
CA ASN A 44 6.32 -5.59 11.17
C ASN A 44 7.04 -6.94 11.22
N ALA A 45 6.53 -7.92 10.47
CA ALA A 45 7.09 -9.26 10.42
C ALA A 45 8.53 -9.30 9.86
N ALA A 46 8.86 -8.40 8.94
CA ALA A 46 10.22 -8.33 8.39
C ALA A 46 11.23 -7.83 9.43
N LEU A 47 10.86 -6.82 10.21
CA LEU A 47 11.68 -6.37 11.35
C LEU A 47 11.81 -7.48 12.40
N GLU A 48 10.70 -8.14 12.75
CA GLU A 48 10.68 -9.27 13.69
C GLU A 48 11.62 -10.39 13.24
N ARG A 49 11.59 -10.73 11.94
CA ARG A 49 12.52 -11.72 11.36
C ARG A 49 13.98 -11.26 11.41
N GLY A 50 14.24 -10.02 11.09
CA GLY A 50 15.58 -9.43 11.20
C GLY A 50 16.14 -9.51 12.62
N ILE A 51 15.31 -9.17 13.62
CA ILE A 51 15.64 -9.29 15.05
C ILE A 51 15.90 -10.75 15.44
N GLN A 52 15.03 -11.68 15.01
CA GLN A 52 15.22 -13.10 15.28
C GLN A 52 16.59 -13.60 14.77
N ILE A 53 16.93 -13.29 13.51
CA ILE A 53 18.23 -13.69 12.93
C ILE A 53 19.38 -13.03 13.68
N ALA A 54 19.26 -11.75 14.04
CA ALA A 54 20.27 -11.01 14.79
C ALA A 54 20.54 -11.65 16.17
N VAL A 55 19.49 -12.07 16.89
CA VAL A 55 19.59 -12.79 18.15
C VAL A 55 20.21 -14.19 17.96
N GLU A 56 19.75 -14.95 16.98
CA GLU A 56 20.26 -16.29 16.65
C GLU A 56 21.76 -16.29 16.33
N MET A 57 22.20 -15.29 15.57
CA MET A 57 23.61 -15.17 15.14
C MET A 57 24.48 -14.37 16.09
N GLU A 58 23.92 -13.85 17.16
CA GLU A 58 24.59 -12.96 18.11
C GLU A 58 25.20 -11.71 17.47
N LYS A 59 24.52 -11.14 16.46
CA LYS A 59 24.95 -9.97 15.70
C LYS A 59 23.98 -8.79 15.90
N PRO A 60 24.45 -7.55 15.66
CA PRO A 60 23.57 -6.39 15.63
C PRO A 60 22.67 -6.37 14.37
N LEU A 61 21.63 -5.51 14.40
CA LEU A 61 20.70 -5.31 13.30
C LEU A 61 20.83 -3.90 12.73
N LEU A 62 21.07 -3.79 11.43
CA LEU A 62 21.01 -2.55 10.67
C LEU A 62 19.70 -2.49 9.86
N VAL A 63 18.88 -1.50 10.12
CA VAL A 63 17.69 -1.21 9.33
C VAL A 63 18.00 -0.08 8.36
N VAL A 64 17.88 -0.34 7.06
CA VAL A 64 18.07 0.68 6.02
C VAL A 64 16.75 0.90 5.30
N GLU A 65 16.19 2.08 5.45
CA GLU A 65 14.99 2.52 4.73
C GLU A 65 15.39 3.28 3.47
N ALA A 66 15.43 2.56 2.34
CA ALA A 66 15.93 3.10 1.08
C ALA A 66 14.79 3.51 0.14
N VAL A 67 14.94 4.70 -0.46
CA VAL A 67 14.02 5.24 -1.45
C VAL A 67 14.74 5.57 -2.73
N SER A 68 14.26 4.98 -3.82
CA SER A 68 14.73 5.30 -5.17
C SER A 68 13.85 6.36 -5.80
N ILE A 69 14.47 7.30 -6.50
CA ILE A 69 13.76 8.32 -7.32
C ILE A 69 13.62 7.90 -8.79
N ARG A 70 13.98 6.66 -9.13
CA ARG A 70 14.05 6.20 -10.54
C ARG A 70 12.71 5.88 -11.15
N HIS A 71 11.68 5.70 -10.32
CA HIS A 71 10.40 5.29 -10.86
C HIS A 71 9.62 6.49 -11.47
N ARG A 72 8.80 6.17 -12.45
CA ARG A 72 8.12 7.11 -13.35
C ARG A 72 7.31 8.20 -12.64
N TRP A 73 6.68 7.89 -11.52
CA TRP A 73 5.75 8.79 -10.83
C TRP A 73 6.32 9.36 -9.52
N THR A 74 7.64 9.34 -9.35
CA THR A 74 8.24 10.02 -8.19
C THR A 74 8.01 11.52 -8.31
N SER A 75 7.50 12.12 -7.24
CA SER A 75 7.10 13.52 -7.20
C SER A 75 7.34 14.14 -5.84
N ASP A 76 7.24 15.47 -5.76
CA ASP A 76 7.30 16.19 -4.48
C ASP A 76 6.25 15.68 -3.49
N ARG A 77 5.04 15.35 -3.98
CA ARG A 77 3.95 14.78 -3.18
C ARG A 77 4.35 13.49 -2.49
N ILE A 78 4.91 12.55 -3.26
CA ILE A 78 5.29 11.23 -2.77
C ILE A 78 6.46 11.32 -1.81
N LEU A 79 7.50 12.06 -2.19
CA LEU A 79 8.69 12.20 -1.35
C LEU A 79 8.41 12.92 -0.03
N THR A 80 7.52 13.93 -0.04
CA THR A 80 7.11 14.61 1.18
C THR A 80 6.39 13.68 2.14
N PHE A 81 5.38 12.95 1.63
CA PHE A 81 4.62 12.03 2.46
C PHE A 81 5.50 10.91 3.03
N PHE A 82 6.45 10.42 2.22
CA PHE A 82 7.47 9.48 2.64
C PHE A 82 8.37 10.07 3.74
N ALA A 83 8.98 11.25 3.50
CA ALA A 83 9.92 11.88 4.44
C ALA A 83 9.30 12.16 5.81
N GLN A 84 8.01 12.52 5.84
CA GLN A 84 7.27 12.69 7.09
C GLN A 84 7.17 11.39 7.89
N GLY A 85 7.08 10.22 7.23
CA GLY A 85 7.13 8.91 7.87
C GLY A 85 8.52 8.54 8.41
N VAL A 86 9.56 8.93 7.67
CA VAL A 86 10.95 8.74 8.12
C VAL A 86 11.21 9.42 9.46
N LEU A 87 10.67 10.63 9.69
CA LEU A 87 10.83 11.34 10.97
C LEU A 87 10.23 10.55 12.14
N ASP A 88 9.03 10.02 11.96
CA ASP A 88 8.36 9.21 12.97
C ASP A 88 9.16 7.92 13.24
N ASN A 89 9.63 7.25 12.19
CA ASN A 89 10.46 6.06 12.31
C ASN A 89 11.77 6.37 13.02
N GLN A 90 12.46 7.46 12.69
CA GLN A 90 13.70 7.86 13.34
C GLN A 90 13.53 7.99 14.87
N ALA A 91 12.44 8.65 15.30
CA ALA A 91 12.14 8.81 16.70
C ALA A 91 11.90 7.45 17.39
N ILE A 92 11.11 6.58 16.77
CA ILE A 92 10.77 5.25 17.32
C ILE A 92 11.99 4.34 17.37
N PHE A 93 12.77 4.23 16.30
CA PHE A 93 13.94 3.36 16.26
C PHE A 93 15.02 3.81 17.26
N ASN A 94 15.21 5.13 17.44
CA ASN A 94 16.10 5.67 18.48
C ASN A 94 15.63 5.30 19.89
N GLU A 95 14.32 5.45 20.19
CA GLU A 95 13.74 5.02 21.47
C GLU A 95 13.98 3.54 21.73
N LYS A 96 13.80 2.70 20.69
CA LYS A 96 13.98 1.23 20.76
C LYS A 96 15.43 0.79 20.70
N LYS A 97 16.38 1.71 20.59
CA LYS A 97 17.83 1.44 20.52
C LYS A 97 18.19 0.48 19.37
N LEU A 98 17.63 0.71 18.18
CA LEU A 98 17.97 0.03 16.95
C LEU A 98 18.64 0.99 15.97
N SER A 99 19.64 0.49 15.24
CA SER A 99 20.29 1.27 14.17
C SER A 99 19.36 1.39 12.97
N TYR A 100 18.97 2.62 12.64
CA TYR A 100 18.10 2.94 11.53
C TYR A 100 18.72 4.02 10.66
N VAL A 101 18.84 3.74 9.38
CA VAL A 101 19.44 4.64 8.38
C VAL A 101 18.45 4.88 7.25
N PRO A 102 17.78 6.03 7.23
CA PRO A 102 17.01 6.45 6.07
C PRO A 102 17.98 6.91 4.97
N TRP A 103 17.76 6.42 3.77
CA TRP A 103 18.57 6.80 2.62
C TRP A 103 17.69 7.11 1.41
N VAL A 104 17.88 8.25 0.78
CA VAL A 104 17.17 8.65 -0.44
C VAL A 104 18.18 8.82 -1.57
N GLU A 105 17.89 8.23 -2.70
CA GLU A 105 18.66 8.42 -3.91
C GLU A 105 18.55 9.88 -4.39
N THR A 106 19.67 10.60 -4.47
CA THR A 106 19.70 12.02 -4.90
C THR A 106 19.91 12.18 -6.39
N HIS A 107 20.53 11.21 -7.03
CA HIS A 107 20.72 11.15 -8.47
C HIS A 107 20.42 9.72 -8.96
N LYS A 108 19.95 9.58 -10.19
CA LYS A 108 19.52 8.29 -10.76
C LYS A 108 20.54 7.14 -10.68
N GLU A 109 21.75 7.41 -10.28
CA GLU A 109 22.82 6.40 -10.19
C GLU A 109 23.45 6.25 -8.80
N THR A 110 23.14 7.14 -7.84
CA THR A 110 23.78 7.12 -6.51
C THR A 110 23.49 5.84 -5.71
N GLY A 111 22.32 5.21 -5.91
CA GLY A 111 21.93 3.94 -5.29
C GLY A 111 22.50 2.70 -5.97
N ASN A 112 23.22 2.84 -7.09
CA ASN A 112 23.72 1.70 -7.84
C ASN A 112 24.64 0.82 -7.01
N GLY A 113 24.16 -0.40 -6.71
CA GLY A 113 24.88 -1.40 -5.96
C GLY A 113 24.94 -1.17 -4.44
N LEU A 114 24.14 -0.25 -3.85
CA LEU A 114 24.10 -0.06 -2.39
C LEU A 114 23.76 -1.37 -1.67
N LEU A 115 22.61 -2.00 -1.98
CA LEU A 115 22.24 -3.28 -1.39
C LEU A 115 23.30 -4.36 -1.61
N ARG A 116 23.89 -4.42 -2.81
CA ARG A 116 24.95 -5.36 -3.13
C ARG A 116 26.17 -5.17 -2.22
N ARG A 117 26.59 -3.94 -1.94
CA ARG A 117 27.73 -3.63 -1.07
C ARG A 117 27.43 -3.91 0.39
N LEU A 118 26.24 -3.51 0.86
CA LEU A 118 25.79 -3.80 2.22
C LEU A 118 25.68 -5.32 2.46
N SER A 119 25.16 -6.10 1.50
CA SER A 119 25.02 -7.54 1.64
C SER A 119 26.36 -8.28 1.78
N ARG A 120 27.47 -7.73 1.26
CA ARG A 120 28.81 -8.31 1.46
C ARG A 120 29.29 -8.23 2.89
N LYS A 121 28.82 -7.23 3.65
CA LYS A 121 29.16 -7.01 5.05
C LYS A 121 28.15 -7.66 6.00
N SER A 122 27.03 -8.11 5.47
CA SER A 122 25.94 -8.65 6.26
C SER A 122 26.11 -10.13 6.55
N CYS A 123 25.48 -10.58 7.65
CA CYS A 123 25.32 -12.00 7.97
C CYS A 123 24.16 -12.62 7.17
N ALA A 124 23.11 -11.89 7.02
CA ALA A 124 21.89 -12.20 6.27
C ALA A 124 21.18 -10.91 5.87
N VAL A 125 20.30 -10.99 4.89
CA VAL A 125 19.46 -9.89 4.45
C VAL A 125 17.99 -10.28 4.57
N VAL A 126 17.20 -9.42 5.14
CA VAL A 126 15.73 -9.48 5.16
C VAL A 126 15.20 -8.32 4.34
N ILE A 127 14.18 -8.56 3.51
CA ILE A 127 13.50 -7.56 2.68
C ILE A 127 11.99 -7.71 2.82
N ASP A 128 11.22 -6.63 2.62
CA ASP A 128 9.76 -6.73 2.56
C ASP A 128 9.30 -7.53 1.33
N ASN A 129 8.36 -8.45 1.53
CA ASN A 129 7.62 -9.09 0.45
C ASN A 129 6.43 -8.23 0.06
N TYR A 130 6.53 -7.51 -1.05
CA TYR A 130 5.45 -6.68 -1.56
C TYR A 130 5.14 -7.06 -3.03
N PRO A 131 3.88 -7.38 -3.38
CA PRO A 131 3.61 -8.15 -4.59
C PRO A 131 3.46 -7.32 -5.87
N THR A 132 3.75 -6.01 -5.85
CA THR A 132 3.57 -5.16 -7.02
C THR A 132 4.60 -4.06 -7.14
N TYR A 133 4.71 -3.49 -8.34
CA TYR A 133 5.44 -2.28 -8.65
C TYR A 133 6.92 -2.32 -8.23
N LEU A 134 7.52 -1.16 -7.93
CA LEU A 134 8.94 -1.02 -7.60
C LEU A 134 9.43 -1.94 -6.47
N PRO A 135 8.73 -2.11 -5.33
CA PRO A 135 9.19 -3.04 -4.30
C PRO A 135 9.32 -4.49 -4.78
N ARG A 136 8.40 -4.96 -5.65
CA ARG A 136 8.51 -6.29 -6.28
C ARG A 136 9.73 -6.39 -7.18
N GLU A 137 10.00 -5.35 -7.99
CA GLU A 137 11.19 -5.31 -8.86
C GLU A 137 12.47 -5.30 -8.04
N ILE A 138 12.53 -4.51 -6.95
CA ILE A 138 13.68 -4.48 -6.03
C ILE A 138 13.89 -5.85 -5.40
N MET A 139 12.82 -6.50 -4.92
CA MET A 139 12.88 -7.84 -4.31
C MET A 139 13.43 -8.88 -5.31
N ASN A 140 12.91 -8.91 -6.53
CA ASN A 140 13.37 -9.83 -7.57
C ASN A 140 14.86 -9.60 -7.89
N ARG A 141 15.25 -8.33 -8.04
CA ARG A 141 16.65 -7.98 -8.33
C ARG A 141 17.59 -8.25 -7.16
N ALA A 142 17.09 -8.13 -5.92
CA ALA A 142 17.87 -8.43 -4.72
C ALA A 142 18.34 -9.89 -4.68
N SER A 143 17.54 -10.84 -5.18
CA SER A 143 17.90 -12.27 -5.24
C SER A 143 19.14 -12.55 -6.11
N GLU A 144 19.39 -11.71 -7.11
CA GLU A 144 20.52 -11.85 -8.04
C GLU A 144 21.80 -11.19 -7.53
N ILE A 145 21.68 -10.18 -6.66
CA ILE A 145 22.81 -9.31 -6.29
C ILE A 145 23.32 -9.48 -4.86
N CYS A 146 22.54 -10.10 -3.96
CA CYS A 146 22.96 -10.36 -2.59
C CYS A 146 24.01 -11.47 -2.51
N TYR A 147 24.95 -11.35 -1.57
CA TYR A 147 26.06 -12.29 -1.37
C TYR A 147 25.81 -13.27 -0.21
N VAL A 148 24.73 -13.11 0.50
CA VAL A 148 24.36 -13.92 1.67
C VAL A 148 22.89 -14.33 1.56
N SER A 149 22.42 -15.16 2.48
CA SER A 149 21.00 -15.53 2.60
C SER A 149 20.09 -14.30 2.53
N LEU A 150 19.07 -14.38 1.66
CA LEU A 150 18.07 -13.34 1.47
C LEU A 150 16.68 -13.92 1.69
N GLU A 151 15.95 -13.35 2.64
CA GLU A 151 14.57 -13.72 2.96
C GLU A 151 13.64 -12.53 2.68
N ALA A 152 12.55 -12.77 1.94
CA ALA A 152 11.44 -11.81 1.79
C ALA A 152 10.35 -12.12 2.80
N VAL A 153 9.83 -11.08 3.48
CA VAL A 153 8.89 -11.27 4.59
C VAL A 153 7.62 -10.45 4.40
N ASP A 154 6.47 -11.13 4.47
CA ASP A 154 5.15 -10.53 4.30
C ASP A 154 4.64 -9.87 5.58
N SER A 155 4.50 -8.55 5.55
CA SER A 155 3.89 -7.71 6.61
C SER A 155 2.62 -6.97 6.13
N ASN A 156 1.99 -7.41 5.02
CA ASN A 156 0.98 -6.60 4.32
C ASN A 156 -0.42 -6.73 4.88
N GLY A 157 -0.80 -7.88 5.43
CA GLY A 157 -2.17 -8.17 5.84
C GLY A 157 -2.27 -9.02 7.10
N VAL A 158 -3.53 -9.26 7.50
CA VAL A 158 -3.87 -10.19 8.57
C VAL A 158 -3.56 -11.62 8.12
N LEU A 159 -3.98 -11.99 6.90
CA LEU A 159 -3.63 -13.27 6.32
C LEU A 159 -2.28 -13.17 5.59
N PRO A 160 -1.35 -14.10 5.83
CA PRO A 160 -0.17 -14.25 4.99
C PRO A 160 -0.54 -14.50 3.52
N MET A 161 0.13 -13.82 2.58
CA MET A 161 -0.17 -14.01 1.15
C MET A 161 0.06 -15.45 0.69
N ASP A 162 1.10 -16.11 1.18
CA ASP A 162 1.47 -17.49 0.83
C ASP A 162 0.67 -18.56 1.62
N MET A 163 -0.36 -18.16 2.37
CA MET A 163 -1.35 -19.08 2.95
C MET A 163 -2.36 -19.57 1.89
N ALA A 164 -2.50 -18.87 0.78
CA ALA A 164 -3.26 -19.31 -0.38
C ALA A 164 -2.34 -20.03 -1.39
N ASP A 165 -2.91 -20.98 -2.15
CA ASP A 165 -2.17 -21.73 -3.18
C ASP A 165 -2.28 -21.08 -4.57
N ASP A 166 -3.23 -20.15 -4.78
CA ASP A 166 -3.51 -19.52 -6.07
C ASP A 166 -4.25 -18.18 -5.91
N ALA A 167 -4.37 -17.45 -7.01
CA ALA A 167 -5.12 -16.21 -7.08
C ALA A 167 -6.63 -16.42 -6.93
N HIS A 168 -7.23 -15.75 -5.99
CA HIS A 168 -8.68 -15.69 -5.87
C HIS A 168 -9.28 -14.72 -6.89
N LEU A 169 -10.22 -15.20 -7.71
CA LEU A 169 -10.82 -14.40 -8.78
C LEU A 169 -12.02 -13.56 -8.32
N THR A 170 -12.57 -13.83 -7.13
CA THR A 170 -13.74 -13.10 -6.60
C THR A 170 -13.59 -12.85 -5.10
N ALA A 171 -14.21 -11.78 -4.60
CA ALA A 171 -14.29 -11.53 -3.16
C ALA A 171 -15.01 -12.66 -2.40
N TYR A 172 -15.95 -13.34 -3.06
CA TYR A 172 -16.63 -14.51 -2.47
C TYR A 172 -15.67 -15.67 -2.20
N SER A 173 -14.82 -16.02 -3.18
CA SER A 173 -13.84 -17.11 -3.00
C SER A 173 -12.78 -16.75 -1.95
N PHE A 174 -12.28 -15.50 -1.97
CA PHE A 174 -11.31 -15.03 -0.98
C PHE A 174 -11.92 -14.98 0.43
N ARG A 175 -13.18 -14.56 0.58
CA ARG A 175 -13.87 -14.53 1.88
C ARG A 175 -14.00 -15.93 2.47
N LYS A 176 -14.26 -16.95 1.64
CA LYS A 176 -14.25 -18.35 2.09
C LYS A 176 -12.87 -18.79 2.61
N HIS A 177 -11.81 -18.39 1.91
CA HIS A 177 -10.43 -18.63 2.34
C HIS A 177 -10.15 -17.91 3.66
N MET A 178 -10.46 -16.63 3.76
CA MET A 178 -10.32 -15.81 4.96
C MET A 178 -11.04 -16.45 6.16
N GLN A 179 -12.32 -16.80 6.01
CA GLN A 179 -13.11 -17.40 7.11
C GLN A 179 -12.51 -18.70 7.64
N ARG A 180 -11.86 -19.50 6.81
CA ARG A 180 -11.23 -20.76 7.23
C ARG A 180 -9.91 -20.57 7.98
N ASN A 181 -9.17 -19.52 7.63
CA ASN A 181 -7.79 -19.34 8.07
C ASN A 181 -7.61 -18.20 9.08
N LEU A 182 -8.65 -17.38 9.32
CA LEU A 182 -8.54 -16.17 10.14
C LEU A 182 -8.07 -16.44 11.57
N VAL A 183 -8.63 -17.46 12.23
CA VAL A 183 -8.30 -17.74 13.64
C VAL A 183 -6.83 -18.12 13.78
N GLU A 184 -6.30 -18.96 12.88
CA GLU A 184 -4.88 -19.31 12.84
C GLU A 184 -4.03 -18.07 12.56
N SER A 185 -4.43 -17.26 11.59
CA SER A 185 -3.72 -16.02 11.24
C SER A 185 -3.68 -15.04 12.40
N LEU A 186 -4.78 -14.85 13.13
CA LEU A 186 -4.82 -13.98 14.32
C LEU A 186 -3.93 -14.47 15.45
N ALA A 187 -3.78 -15.80 15.60
CA ALA A 187 -2.89 -16.39 16.61
C ALA A 187 -1.40 -16.25 16.27
N THR A 188 -1.08 -15.96 15.00
CA THR A 188 0.29 -15.87 14.47
C THR A 188 0.60 -14.49 13.88
N LEU A 189 -0.04 -13.43 14.37
CA LEU A 189 0.23 -12.06 13.94
C LEU A 189 1.63 -11.59 14.38
N PRO A 190 2.32 -10.78 13.57
CA PRO A 190 3.52 -10.08 14.00
C PRO A 190 3.24 -9.27 15.27
N VAL A 191 4.16 -9.35 16.24
CA VAL A 191 3.99 -8.68 17.52
C VAL A 191 3.97 -7.16 17.35
N TYR A 192 3.32 -6.46 18.30
CA TYR A 192 3.27 -5.00 18.29
C TYR A 192 4.67 -4.39 18.40
N ASP A 193 5.47 -4.89 19.32
CA ASP A 193 6.84 -4.42 19.59
C ASP A 193 7.79 -5.62 19.64
N SER A 194 8.55 -5.80 18.57
CA SER A 194 9.48 -6.91 18.39
C SER A 194 10.69 -6.85 19.32
N MET A 195 10.92 -5.72 20.02
CA MET A 195 12.00 -5.57 20.99
C MET A 195 11.60 -5.95 22.42
N THR A 196 10.31 -6.17 22.71
CA THR A 196 9.83 -6.44 24.08
C THR A 196 10.48 -7.65 24.73
N SER A 197 10.80 -8.70 23.96
CA SER A 197 11.43 -9.93 24.45
C SER A 197 12.95 -9.97 24.26
N VAL A 198 13.56 -8.89 23.76
CA VAL A 198 14.99 -8.83 23.46
C VAL A 198 15.75 -8.14 24.57
N SER A 199 16.62 -8.89 25.26
CA SER A 199 17.47 -8.37 26.35
C SER A 199 18.81 -7.80 25.89
N ARG A 200 19.21 -8.13 24.66
CA ARG A 200 20.50 -7.75 24.07
C ARG A 200 20.40 -6.39 23.37
N ASP A 201 21.48 -5.61 23.42
CA ASP A 201 21.66 -4.44 22.54
C ASP A 201 21.94 -4.92 21.11
N LEU A 202 21.09 -4.52 20.16
CA LEU A 202 21.20 -4.86 18.74
C LEU A 202 21.72 -3.69 17.90
N ARG A 203 22.20 -2.62 18.49
CA ARG A 203 22.76 -1.48 17.74
C ARG A 203 24.07 -1.86 17.06
N VAL A 204 24.22 -1.41 15.83
CA VAL A 204 25.49 -1.41 15.10
C VAL A 204 26.33 -0.23 15.58
N ASP A 205 27.63 -0.39 15.76
CA ASP A 205 28.54 0.73 16.07
C ASP A 205 28.48 1.77 14.95
N ASP A 206 28.30 3.05 15.29
CA ASP A 206 28.17 4.13 14.32
C ASP A 206 29.37 4.19 13.35
N ARG A 207 30.57 3.89 13.83
CA ARG A 207 31.77 3.81 12.97
C ARG A 207 31.66 2.69 11.92
N VAL A 208 31.01 1.58 12.24
CA VAL A 208 30.75 0.50 11.28
C VAL A 208 29.77 1.00 10.21
N VAL A 209 28.68 1.67 10.64
CA VAL A 209 27.70 2.25 9.72
C VAL A 209 28.39 3.26 8.78
N GLU A 210 29.10 4.24 9.33
CA GLU A 210 29.85 5.24 8.55
C GLU A 210 30.83 4.57 7.56
N SER A 211 31.67 3.65 8.05
CA SER A 211 32.65 2.92 7.21
C SER A 211 32.00 2.15 6.07
N VAL A 212 30.84 1.54 6.30
CA VAL A 212 30.13 0.77 5.24
C VAL A 212 29.58 1.71 4.17
N PHE A 213 29.05 2.85 4.51
CA PHE A 213 28.56 3.83 3.56
C PHE A 213 29.70 4.56 2.84
N GLU A 214 30.73 5.02 3.55
CA GLU A 214 31.92 5.66 2.97
C GLU A 214 32.68 4.73 2.02
N SER A 215 32.97 3.49 2.43
CA SER A 215 33.62 2.49 1.59
C SER A 215 32.78 2.10 0.37
N SER A 216 31.51 2.39 0.41
CA SER A 216 30.58 2.22 -0.70
C SER A 216 30.57 3.40 -1.67
N GLY A 217 31.28 4.50 -1.37
CA GLY A 217 31.27 5.74 -2.16
C GLY A 217 29.88 6.41 -2.17
N ILE A 218 29.09 6.17 -1.12
CA ILE A 218 27.73 6.71 -1.01
C ILE A 218 27.77 7.90 -0.08
N ASP A 219 27.33 9.01 -0.60
CA ASP A 219 27.17 10.24 0.16
C ASP A 219 26.01 10.08 1.17
N MET A 220 26.28 10.31 2.45
CA MET A 220 25.28 10.32 3.54
C MET A 220 24.57 11.68 3.68
N THR A 221 25.00 12.69 2.93
CA THR A 221 24.41 14.06 2.93
C THR A 221 22.90 14.09 2.60
N PRO A 222 22.31 13.13 1.85
CA PRO A 222 20.86 13.06 1.68
C PRO A 222 20.04 13.01 2.97
N TYR A 223 20.67 12.67 4.09
CA TYR A 223 20.03 12.62 5.40
C TYR A 223 19.52 13.99 5.86
N GLU A 224 20.33 15.04 5.73
CA GLU A 224 19.92 16.40 6.09
C GLU A 224 18.77 16.91 5.21
N TRP A 225 18.74 16.47 3.96
CA TRP A 225 17.71 16.85 3.00
C TRP A 225 16.34 16.31 3.39
N ILE A 226 16.23 15.04 3.86
CA ILE A 226 15.00 14.44 4.36
C ILE A 226 14.41 15.30 5.48
N TRP A 227 15.24 15.82 6.39
CA TRP A 227 14.81 16.68 7.48
C TRP A 227 14.21 18.00 6.97
N ARG A 228 14.83 18.63 5.98
CA ARG A 228 14.29 19.86 5.37
C ARG A 228 12.95 19.61 4.70
N VAL A 229 12.84 18.51 3.98
CA VAL A 229 11.61 18.09 3.30
C VAL A 229 10.48 17.84 4.29
N ALA A 230 10.76 17.18 5.40
CA ALA A 230 9.73 16.81 6.37
C ALA A 230 9.28 17.95 7.29
N GLN A 231 10.16 18.91 7.59
CA GLN A 231 9.89 20.03 8.50
C GLN A 231 9.16 21.20 7.84
N GLY A 232 9.37 21.42 6.53
CA GLY A 232 8.75 22.50 5.80
C GLY A 232 7.37 22.14 5.28
N GLY A 233 6.30 22.69 5.81
CA GLY A 233 4.97 22.64 5.17
C GLY A 233 4.93 23.29 3.77
N GLU A 234 6.00 23.99 3.41
CA GLU A 234 6.36 24.49 2.11
C GLU A 234 7.72 23.88 1.75
N ILE A 235 7.69 22.68 1.18
CA ILE A 235 8.82 22.30 0.37
C ILE A 235 8.67 23.14 -0.88
N GLY A 236 9.22 24.32 -0.79
CA GLY A 236 9.50 25.06 -1.98
C GLY A 236 10.35 24.18 -2.89
N ALA A 237 10.23 24.36 -4.17
CA ALA A 237 11.07 23.74 -5.19
C ALA A 237 12.56 23.69 -4.81
N GLU A 238 12.99 24.51 -3.87
CA GLU A 238 14.35 24.62 -3.32
C GLU A 238 14.82 23.38 -2.53
N ALA A 239 13.94 22.67 -1.80
CA ALA A 239 14.37 21.50 -1.00
C ALA A 239 14.46 20.22 -1.84
N CYS A 240 13.57 20.04 -2.82
CA CYS A 240 13.62 18.94 -3.78
C CYS A 240 14.47 19.29 -5.03
N TYR A 241 14.86 20.52 -5.17
CA TYR A 241 15.77 20.97 -6.21
C TYR A 241 17.19 20.51 -5.84
N PRO A 242 17.78 19.62 -6.52
CA PRO A 242 17.87 19.30 -7.93
C PRO A 242 17.45 17.88 -8.29
N LEU A 243 16.48 17.28 -7.62
CA LEU A 243 16.08 15.90 -7.93
C LEU A 243 15.39 15.83 -9.29
N ALA A 244 15.68 14.80 -10.07
CA ALA A 244 15.03 14.57 -11.36
C ALA A 244 13.70 13.82 -11.16
N ILE A 245 12.72 14.52 -10.57
CA ILE A 245 11.37 14.03 -10.23
C ILE A 245 10.30 14.97 -10.79
N ASP A 246 9.03 14.60 -10.64
CA ASP A 246 7.89 15.43 -11.06
C ASP A 246 7.59 16.51 -10.00
N HIS A 247 8.01 17.75 -10.26
CA HIS A 247 7.78 18.89 -9.39
C HIS A 247 6.39 19.54 -9.58
N ASP A 248 5.65 19.18 -10.64
CA ASP A 248 4.30 19.70 -10.87
C ASP A 248 3.29 19.05 -9.93
N VAL A 249 3.58 17.84 -9.43
CA VAL A 249 2.74 17.12 -8.47
C VAL A 249 3.15 17.50 -7.05
N THR A 250 2.57 18.60 -6.57
CA THR A 250 2.91 19.23 -5.28
C THR A 250 2.38 18.44 -4.08
N PRO A 251 2.98 18.59 -2.89
CA PRO A 251 2.52 17.96 -1.66
C PRO A 251 1.07 18.26 -1.29
N VAL A 252 0.38 17.31 -0.68
CA VAL A 252 -0.99 17.52 -0.18
C VAL A 252 -0.96 18.19 1.19
N LYS A 253 -1.38 19.45 1.28
CA LYS A 253 -1.36 20.22 2.53
C LYS A 253 -2.28 19.66 3.63
N SER A 254 -3.39 19.04 3.26
CA SER A 254 -4.38 18.51 4.19
C SER A 254 -4.05 17.12 4.77
N LYS A 255 -2.99 16.45 4.28
CA LYS A 255 -2.61 15.10 4.73
C LYS A 255 -1.12 15.05 5.01
N LYS A 256 -0.78 14.72 6.24
CA LYS A 256 0.59 14.51 6.67
C LYS A 256 0.91 13.01 6.69
N GLY A 257 2.07 12.62 6.15
CA GLY A 257 2.59 11.26 6.25
C GLY A 257 3.01 10.89 7.67
N GLY A 258 3.42 9.65 7.85
CA GLY A 258 3.94 9.15 9.12
C GLY A 258 2.90 8.48 10.02
N ARG A 259 3.42 7.77 11.01
CA ARG A 259 2.63 6.95 11.93
C ARG A 259 1.71 7.77 12.83
N TYR A 260 2.22 8.87 13.40
CA TYR A 260 1.43 9.67 14.36
C TYR A 260 0.19 10.27 13.69
N ALA A 261 0.34 10.78 12.47
CA ALA A 261 -0.80 11.28 11.70
C ALA A 261 -1.80 10.17 11.33
N ALA A 262 -1.30 8.97 11.03
CA ALA A 262 -2.13 7.80 10.77
C ALA A 262 -2.95 7.39 11.99
N LEU A 263 -2.35 7.39 13.19
CA LEU A 263 -3.03 7.04 14.44
C LEU A 263 -4.13 8.04 14.81
N ILE A 264 -3.88 9.34 14.66
CA ILE A 264 -4.91 10.37 14.88
C ILE A 264 -6.10 10.14 13.92
N LYS A 265 -5.81 9.81 12.65
CA LYS A 265 -6.85 9.51 11.67
C LYS A 265 -7.62 8.24 11.99
N LEU A 266 -6.92 7.20 12.48
CA LEU A 266 -7.51 5.93 12.92
C LEU A 266 -8.42 6.15 14.12
N GLU A 267 -7.96 6.85 15.15
CA GLU A 267 -8.72 7.15 16.35
C GLU A 267 -10.03 7.87 16.00
N LYS A 268 -9.94 8.94 15.21
CA LYS A 268 -11.12 9.65 14.73
C LYS A 268 -12.09 8.74 13.96
N PHE A 269 -11.59 7.85 13.10
CA PHE A 269 -12.44 6.90 12.38
C PHE A 269 -13.13 5.92 13.33
N ILE A 270 -12.40 5.37 14.31
CA ILE A 270 -12.96 4.44 15.31
C ILE A 270 -14.06 5.11 16.15
N GLU A 271 -13.90 6.39 16.48
CA GLU A 271 -14.86 7.14 17.29
C GLU A 271 -16.10 7.56 16.48
N ASP A 272 -15.91 8.16 15.31
CA ASP A 272 -16.95 8.86 14.56
C ASP A 272 -17.52 8.06 13.38
N GLY A 273 -16.69 7.24 12.72
CA GLY A 273 -17.00 6.62 11.44
C GLY A 273 -17.41 5.17 11.50
N LEU A 274 -16.78 4.38 12.39
CA LEU A 274 -16.89 2.92 12.39
C LEU A 274 -18.34 2.43 12.57
N ASP A 275 -19.07 3.00 13.53
CA ASP A 275 -20.43 2.53 13.88
C ASP A 275 -21.50 2.92 12.85
N ARG A 276 -21.18 3.76 11.87
CA ARG A 276 -22.03 4.14 10.73
C ARG A 276 -21.43 3.82 9.36
N TYR A 277 -20.41 2.96 9.34
CA TYR A 277 -19.63 2.67 8.11
C TYR A 277 -20.48 2.05 7.00
N ASP A 278 -21.40 1.16 7.32
CA ASP A 278 -22.26 0.45 6.37
C ASP A 278 -23.15 1.40 5.56
N VAL A 279 -23.72 2.41 6.20
CA VAL A 279 -24.62 3.39 5.59
C VAL A 279 -23.90 4.65 5.09
N GLY A 280 -22.90 5.14 5.84
CA GLY A 280 -22.25 6.43 5.57
C GLY A 280 -21.02 6.37 4.66
N ARG A 281 -20.47 5.19 4.35
CA ARG A 281 -19.25 5.08 3.52
C ARG A 281 -19.40 5.60 2.09
N ASN A 282 -20.62 5.67 1.58
CA ASN A 282 -20.90 6.18 0.25
C ASN A 282 -21.38 7.64 0.26
N ASP A 283 -21.56 8.25 1.42
CA ASP A 283 -21.84 9.67 1.53
C ASP A 283 -20.56 10.45 1.19
N VAL A 284 -20.65 11.41 0.29
CA VAL A 284 -19.49 12.19 -0.18
C VAL A 284 -19.20 13.41 0.67
N ASP A 285 -20.20 13.94 1.38
CA ASP A 285 -20.07 15.12 2.22
C ASP A 285 -19.80 14.77 3.69
N ASP A 286 -20.44 13.70 4.21
CA ASP A 286 -20.26 13.17 5.56
C ASP A 286 -19.82 11.70 5.53
N SER A 287 -18.71 11.45 4.83
CA SER A 287 -18.23 10.10 4.63
C SER A 287 -17.75 9.44 5.92
N ALA A 288 -18.32 8.26 6.20
CA ALA A 288 -17.85 7.36 7.25
C ALA A 288 -16.64 6.50 6.83
N SER A 289 -15.98 6.80 5.71
CA SER A 289 -14.79 6.07 5.27
C SER A 289 -13.59 6.38 6.16
N SER A 290 -12.70 5.39 6.36
CA SER A 290 -11.50 5.59 7.20
C SER A 290 -10.50 6.57 6.61
N GLY A 291 -10.39 6.62 5.28
CA GLY A 291 -9.40 7.44 4.58
C GLY A 291 -7.94 7.05 4.86
N LEU A 292 -7.68 5.82 5.34
CA LEU A 292 -6.35 5.35 5.76
C LEU A 292 -5.49 4.78 4.63
N SER A 293 -6.00 4.67 3.40
CA SER A 293 -5.29 4.05 2.27
C SER A 293 -3.90 4.64 2.00
N PRO A 294 -3.63 5.96 2.10
CA PRO A 294 -2.28 6.48 1.91
C PRO A 294 -1.27 5.90 2.91
N TRP A 295 -1.62 5.84 4.18
CA TRP A 295 -0.72 5.32 5.21
C TRP A 295 -0.50 3.81 5.10
N PHE A 296 -1.48 3.05 4.58
CA PHE A 296 -1.28 1.63 4.24
C PHE A 296 -0.32 1.48 3.07
N HIS A 297 -0.50 2.28 2.01
CA HIS A 297 0.37 2.25 0.82
C HIS A 297 1.84 2.55 1.17
N PHE A 298 2.06 3.61 1.96
CA PHE A 298 3.42 3.96 2.41
C PHE A 298 3.95 3.08 3.54
N GLY A 299 3.16 2.14 4.07
CA GLY A 299 3.57 1.24 5.14
C GLY A 299 3.67 1.87 6.52
N HIS A 300 3.21 3.12 6.70
CA HIS A 300 3.27 3.86 7.96
C HIS A 300 2.32 3.30 9.03
N LEU A 301 1.24 2.65 8.62
CA LEU A 301 0.26 2.00 9.51
C LEU A 301 0.04 0.56 9.07
N SER A 302 -0.02 -0.35 10.03
CA SER A 302 -0.37 -1.75 9.77
C SER A 302 -1.90 -1.94 9.68
N THR A 303 -2.37 -2.70 8.70
CA THR A 303 -3.77 -3.14 8.67
C THR A 303 -4.10 -4.06 9.84
N ILE A 304 -3.13 -4.83 10.31
CA ILE A 304 -3.25 -5.65 11.53
C ILE A 304 -3.63 -4.76 12.73
N GLU A 305 -2.93 -3.65 12.92
CA GLU A 305 -3.21 -2.72 14.02
C GLU A 305 -4.62 -2.15 13.95
N VAL A 306 -5.07 -1.79 12.74
CA VAL A 306 -6.43 -1.28 12.53
C VAL A 306 -7.48 -2.35 12.86
N VAL A 307 -7.30 -3.58 12.37
CA VAL A 307 -8.20 -4.71 12.66
C VAL A 307 -8.25 -4.98 14.16
N LEU A 308 -7.09 -5.05 14.82
CA LEU A 308 -7.03 -5.28 16.28
C LEU A 308 -7.73 -4.16 17.08
N ASN A 309 -7.64 -2.90 16.65
CA ASN A 309 -8.36 -1.80 17.30
C ASN A 309 -9.89 -1.94 17.15
N VAL A 310 -10.37 -2.35 15.96
CA VAL A 310 -11.81 -2.63 15.74
C VAL A 310 -12.28 -3.78 16.64
N LEU A 311 -11.55 -4.88 16.67
CA LEU A 311 -11.88 -6.06 17.49
C LEU A 311 -11.85 -5.73 18.99
N LYS A 312 -10.85 -4.97 19.45
CA LYS A 312 -10.72 -4.53 20.84
C LYS A 312 -11.89 -3.64 21.28
N ARG A 313 -12.33 -2.68 20.44
CA ARG A 313 -13.47 -1.80 20.73
C ARG A 313 -14.74 -2.60 21.05
N SER A 314 -14.90 -3.73 20.39
CA SER A 314 -16.08 -4.60 20.52
C SER A 314 -15.92 -5.72 21.55
N ASN A 315 -14.82 -5.76 22.30
CA ASN A 315 -14.46 -6.88 23.19
C ASN A 315 -14.56 -8.23 22.47
N TRP A 316 -14.25 -8.25 21.18
CA TRP A 316 -14.39 -9.44 20.34
C TRP A 316 -13.39 -10.53 20.75
N ASN A 317 -13.84 -11.78 20.63
CA ASN A 317 -12.99 -12.97 20.76
C ASN A 317 -13.43 -14.04 19.74
N PRO A 318 -12.56 -15.02 19.41
CA PRO A 318 -12.86 -16.05 18.41
C PRO A 318 -14.13 -16.88 18.67
N GLY A 319 -14.60 -16.95 19.92
CA GLY A 319 -15.84 -17.64 20.28
C GLY A 319 -17.11 -16.96 19.77
N MET A 320 -17.02 -15.72 19.30
CA MET A 320 -18.14 -14.97 18.70
C MET A 320 -18.37 -15.33 17.23
N ILE A 321 -17.42 -16.01 16.59
CA ILE A 321 -17.54 -16.41 15.18
C ILE A 321 -18.67 -17.43 15.02
N SER A 322 -19.50 -17.24 13.98
CA SER A 322 -20.47 -18.24 13.55
C SER A 322 -19.75 -19.44 12.93
N VAL A 323 -19.59 -20.51 13.70
CA VAL A 323 -18.92 -21.74 13.25
C VAL A 323 -19.66 -22.37 12.07
N GLU A 324 -21.00 -22.35 12.09
CA GLU A 324 -21.86 -22.90 11.03
C GLU A 324 -21.67 -22.19 9.69
N ASP A 325 -21.32 -20.89 9.69
CA ASP A 325 -21.14 -20.08 8.51
C ASP A 325 -19.67 -20.02 8.04
N THR A 326 -18.76 -20.65 8.80
CA THR A 326 -17.33 -20.65 8.45
C THR A 326 -17.11 -21.33 7.09
N GLY A 327 -16.47 -20.60 6.18
CA GLY A 327 -16.21 -21.06 4.82
C GLY A 327 -17.41 -21.01 3.87
N ARG A 328 -18.56 -20.46 4.28
CA ARG A 328 -19.69 -20.18 3.37
C ARG A 328 -19.48 -18.92 2.53
N GLY A 329 -18.62 -18.01 2.98
CA GLY A 329 -18.32 -16.76 2.29
C GLY A 329 -19.40 -15.70 2.48
N SER A 330 -20.21 -15.80 3.54
CA SER A 330 -21.20 -14.78 3.92
C SER A 330 -20.49 -13.47 4.26
N ARG A 331 -21.04 -12.35 3.84
CA ARG A 331 -20.48 -11.03 4.08
C ARG A 331 -20.78 -10.55 5.49
N ASN A 332 -22.01 -10.77 5.97
CA ASN A 332 -22.51 -10.30 7.25
C ASN A 332 -22.87 -11.52 8.14
N GLY A 333 -22.83 -11.31 9.47
CA GLY A 333 -23.25 -12.27 10.46
C GLY A 333 -22.23 -13.35 10.83
N TRP A 334 -21.03 -13.31 10.21
CA TRP A 334 -20.00 -14.30 10.49
C TRP A 334 -19.12 -13.94 11.69
N TRP A 335 -18.76 -12.67 11.84
CA TRP A 335 -17.89 -12.21 12.92
C TRP A 335 -18.57 -12.11 14.29
N GLY A 336 -19.91 -12.05 14.32
CA GLY A 336 -20.68 -11.75 15.53
C GLY A 336 -20.54 -10.28 15.98
N LEU A 337 -20.29 -9.38 15.04
CA LEU A 337 -20.16 -7.94 15.24
C LEU A 337 -21.35 -7.18 14.65
N SER A 338 -21.39 -5.87 14.83
CA SER A 338 -22.39 -5.02 14.16
C SER A 338 -22.20 -5.03 12.63
N GLU A 339 -23.26 -4.76 11.88
CA GLU A 339 -23.22 -4.71 10.41
C GLU A 339 -22.19 -3.69 9.90
N ALA A 340 -22.07 -2.55 10.57
CA ALA A 340 -21.09 -1.52 10.25
C ALA A 340 -19.64 -2.03 10.40
N GLN A 341 -19.35 -2.69 11.52
CA GLN A 341 -18.02 -3.25 11.80
C GLN A 341 -17.68 -4.40 10.84
N GLU A 342 -18.62 -5.33 10.61
CA GLU A 342 -18.41 -6.41 9.63
C GLU A 342 -18.22 -5.86 8.22
N SER A 343 -18.96 -4.81 7.85
CA SER A 343 -18.80 -4.14 6.55
C SER A 343 -17.41 -3.49 6.40
N PHE A 344 -16.86 -2.93 7.48
CA PHE A 344 -15.51 -2.37 7.47
C PHE A 344 -14.44 -3.47 7.40
N LEU A 345 -14.58 -4.53 8.21
CA LEU A 345 -13.65 -5.67 8.18
C LEU A 345 -13.66 -6.37 6.82
N ASP A 346 -14.81 -6.46 6.15
CA ASP A 346 -14.89 -6.98 4.79
C ASP A 346 -14.09 -6.14 3.78
N GLN A 347 -14.03 -4.81 3.96
CA GLN A 347 -13.23 -3.96 3.08
C GLN A 347 -11.72 -4.10 3.37
N ILE A 348 -11.32 -4.06 4.64
CA ILE A 348 -9.89 -4.01 5.00
C ILE A 348 -9.22 -5.39 4.92
N ILE A 349 -9.96 -6.49 5.14
CA ILE A 349 -9.43 -7.85 5.02
C ILE A 349 -9.81 -8.43 3.67
N THR A 350 -11.12 -8.64 3.39
CA THR A 350 -11.51 -9.35 2.17
C THR A 350 -11.10 -8.61 0.90
N TRP A 351 -11.55 -7.38 0.72
CA TRP A 351 -11.29 -6.67 -0.55
C TRP A 351 -9.85 -6.22 -0.69
N ARG A 352 -9.25 -5.70 0.39
CA ARG A 352 -7.87 -5.26 0.33
C ARG A 352 -6.92 -6.43 0.12
N GLU A 353 -7.04 -7.50 0.90
CA GLU A 353 -6.12 -8.63 0.82
C GLU A 353 -6.36 -9.52 -0.40
N LEU A 354 -7.57 -9.49 -1.00
CA LEU A 354 -7.83 -10.03 -2.34
C LEU A 354 -6.92 -9.38 -3.39
N GLY A 355 -6.74 -8.06 -3.34
CA GLY A 355 -5.84 -7.36 -4.25
C GLY A 355 -4.38 -7.79 -4.09
N TYR A 356 -3.93 -7.97 -2.86
CA TYR A 356 -2.58 -8.47 -2.55
C TYR A 356 -2.40 -9.93 -2.99
N ASN A 357 -3.37 -10.79 -2.68
CA ASN A 357 -3.36 -12.17 -3.14
C ASN A 357 -3.31 -12.23 -4.68
N PHE A 358 -4.17 -11.48 -5.36
CA PHE A 358 -4.17 -11.47 -6.83
C PHE A 358 -2.83 -11.02 -7.41
N ALA A 359 -2.23 -9.95 -6.87
CA ALA A 359 -0.93 -9.48 -7.32
C ALA A 359 0.21 -10.46 -7.02
N ASN A 360 0.14 -11.19 -5.88
CA ASN A 360 1.15 -12.19 -5.52
C ASN A 360 1.22 -13.35 -6.51
N PHE A 361 0.06 -13.83 -6.99
CA PHE A 361 -0.03 -15.00 -7.86
C PHE A 361 -0.14 -14.68 -9.35
N ARG A 362 -0.38 -13.40 -9.74
CA ARG A 362 -0.59 -12.99 -11.13
C ARG A 362 0.44 -11.94 -11.55
N GLU A 363 1.35 -12.30 -12.42
CA GLU A 363 2.34 -11.37 -12.98
C GLU A 363 1.70 -10.30 -13.86
N ASP A 364 0.60 -10.65 -14.52
CA ASP A 364 -0.18 -9.76 -15.39
C ASP A 364 -1.18 -8.86 -14.65
N HIS A 365 -1.13 -8.80 -13.29
CA HIS A 365 -2.10 -8.05 -12.46
C HIS A 365 -2.22 -6.56 -12.80
N MET A 366 -1.21 -5.96 -13.44
CA MET A 366 -1.20 -4.58 -13.92
C MET A 366 -1.61 -4.46 -15.40
N SER A 367 -2.12 -5.52 -16.01
CA SER A 367 -2.47 -5.58 -17.41
C SER A 367 -3.96 -5.84 -17.63
N ILE A 368 -4.51 -5.33 -18.73
CA ILE A 368 -5.89 -5.62 -19.16
C ILE A 368 -6.14 -7.12 -19.40
N TYR A 369 -5.11 -7.89 -19.70
CA TYR A 369 -5.22 -9.35 -19.89
C TYR A 369 -5.53 -10.11 -18.59
N SER A 370 -5.42 -9.47 -17.44
CA SER A 370 -5.78 -10.04 -16.13
C SER A 370 -7.28 -10.02 -15.81
N ILE A 371 -8.10 -9.31 -16.60
CA ILE A 371 -9.56 -9.32 -16.42
C ILE A 371 -10.16 -10.64 -16.95
N PRO A 372 -11.34 -11.08 -16.45
CA PRO A 372 -11.96 -12.32 -16.90
C PRO A 372 -12.21 -12.36 -18.40
N GLU A 373 -12.13 -13.54 -18.99
CA GLU A 373 -12.30 -13.75 -20.45
C GLU A 373 -13.63 -13.18 -20.99
N TRP A 374 -14.71 -13.33 -20.21
CA TRP A 374 -16.02 -12.77 -20.59
C TRP A 374 -15.97 -11.24 -20.72
N ALA A 375 -15.19 -10.56 -19.85
CA ALA A 375 -15.03 -9.11 -19.89
C ALA A 375 -14.14 -8.69 -21.06
N GLN A 376 -13.02 -9.39 -21.27
CA GLN A 376 -12.15 -9.14 -22.43
C GLN A 376 -12.92 -9.28 -23.74
N LYS A 377 -13.69 -10.38 -23.89
CA LYS A 377 -14.52 -10.60 -25.09
C LYS A 377 -15.54 -9.47 -25.25
N SER A 378 -16.25 -9.13 -24.17
CA SER A 378 -17.30 -8.12 -24.21
C SER A 378 -16.76 -6.74 -24.60
N LEU A 379 -15.61 -6.33 -24.04
CA LEU A 379 -14.98 -5.05 -24.38
C LEU A 379 -14.43 -5.03 -25.82
N ARG A 380 -13.89 -6.17 -26.32
CA ARG A 380 -13.45 -6.28 -27.72
C ARG A 380 -14.62 -6.19 -28.71
N ASP A 381 -15.73 -6.87 -28.39
CA ASP A 381 -16.92 -6.86 -29.28
C ASP A 381 -17.51 -5.44 -29.41
N HIS A 382 -17.28 -4.57 -28.41
CA HIS A 382 -17.75 -3.17 -28.35
C HIS A 382 -16.64 -2.12 -28.58
N ALA A 383 -15.45 -2.53 -29.01
CA ALA A 383 -14.31 -1.61 -29.16
C ALA A 383 -14.53 -0.56 -30.28
N GLN A 384 -15.34 -0.89 -31.28
CA GLN A 384 -15.66 -0.01 -32.43
C GLN A 384 -16.95 0.78 -32.24
N ASP A 385 -17.60 0.71 -31.08
CA ASP A 385 -18.82 1.48 -30.84
C ASP A 385 -18.50 2.98 -30.82
N ASP A 386 -19.42 3.78 -31.33
CA ASP A 386 -19.32 5.25 -31.33
C ASP A 386 -19.18 5.79 -29.92
N ARG A 387 -18.22 6.70 -29.72
CA ARG A 387 -17.94 7.32 -28.43
C ARG A 387 -17.49 8.77 -28.58
N ILE A 388 -17.85 9.60 -27.59
CA ILE A 388 -17.24 10.91 -27.41
C ILE A 388 -15.80 10.67 -26.95
N GLN A 389 -14.85 11.35 -27.58
CA GLN A 389 -13.44 11.23 -27.21
C GLN A 389 -12.94 12.54 -26.63
N TYR A 390 -12.25 12.44 -25.50
CA TYR A 390 -11.42 13.50 -24.92
C TYR A 390 -9.96 13.11 -25.07
N SER A 391 -9.07 14.11 -25.13
CA SER A 391 -7.64 13.85 -25.04
C SER A 391 -7.22 13.46 -23.63
N PHE A 392 -6.06 12.82 -23.47
CA PHE A 392 -5.49 12.54 -22.14
C PHE A 392 -5.32 13.83 -21.34
N ASP A 393 -4.85 14.93 -21.99
CA ASP A 393 -4.65 16.23 -21.36
C ASP A 393 -5.98 16.85 -20.87
N ASP A 394 -7.09 16.67 -21.60
CA ASP A 394 -8.40 17.11 -21.14
C ASP A 394 -8.86 16.36 -19.89
N LEU A 395 -8.62 15.04 -19.86
CA LEU A 395 -8.94 14.22 -18.69
C LEU A 395 -8.04 14.58 -17.52
N GLU A 396 -6.74 14.65 -17.69
CA GLU A 396 -5.82 14.98 -16.61
C GLU A 396 -6.15 16.34 -15.97
N ASN A 397 -6.54 17.34 -16.78
CA ASN A 397 -6.84 18.70 -16.32
C ASN A 397 -8.33 18.96 -16.02
N ALA A 398 -9.16 17.94 -15.93
CA ALA A 398 -10.59 18.04 -15.60
C ALA A 398 -11.38 18.97 -16.55
N ARG A 399 -11.13 18.87 -17.88
CA ARG A 399 -11.75 19.68 -18.94
C ARG A 399 -12.71 18.89 -19.80
N THR A 400 -13.70 18.25 -19.17
CA THR A 400 -14.77 17.54 -19.87
C THR A 400 -16.13 18.24 -19.67
N ASP A 401 -17.16 17.80 -20.39
CA ASP A 401 -18.53 18.28 -20.21
C ASP A 401 -19.25 17.62 -19.00
N ASP A 402 -18.57 16.74 -18.25
CA ASP A 402 -19.12 16.02 -17.09
C ASP A 402 -18.66 16.66 -15.79
N GLU A 403 -19.51 17.52 -15.22
CA GLU A 403 -19.23 18.25 -13.98
C GLU A 403 -18.89 17.33 -12.79
N VAL A 404 -19.59 16.19 -12.63
CA VAL A 404 -19.34 15.23 -11.55
C VAL A 404 -17.95 14.58 -11.71
N TRP A 405 -17.61 14.24 -12.94
CA TRP A 405 -16.30 13.68 -13.25
C TRP A 405 -15.17 14.70 -13.06
N ASN A 406 -15.37 15.92 -13.55
CA ASN A 406 -14.40 17.00 -13.38
C ASN A 406 -14.16 17.31 -11.90
N ALA A 407 -15.21 17.34 -11.07
CA ALA A 407 -15.08 17.53 -9.62
C ALA A 407 -14.27 16.40 -8.98
N ALA A 408 -14.49 15.14 -9.36
CA ALA A 408 -13.72 14.00 -8.86
C ALA A 408 -12.24 14.06 -9.30
N GLN A 409 -11.97 14.51 -10.51
CA GLN A 409 -10.59 14.71 -10.99
C GLN A 409 -9.90 15.85 -10.25
N ARG A 410 -10.58 16.98 -9.98
CA ARG A 410 -10.03 18.08 -9.18
C ARG A 410 -9.77 17.68 -7.73
N GLU A 411 -10.64 16.84 -7.14
CA GLU A 411 -10.39 16.24 -5.83
C GLU A 411 -9.07 15.47 -5.86
N LEU A 412 -8.84 14.61 -6.88
CA LEU A 412 -7.61 13.85 -7.03
C LEU A 412 -6.38 14.75 -7.14
N LEU A 413 -6.43 15.73 -8.03
CA LEU A 413 -5.32 16.66 -8.26
C LEU A 413 -4.93 17.43 -7.00
N SER A 414 -5.91 17.89 -6.23
CA SER A 414 -5.70 18.70 -5.02
C SER A 414 -5.38 17.89 -3.78
N SER A 415 -6.15 16.81 -3.52
CA SER A 415 -6.11 16.07 -2.25
C SER A 415 -5.35 14.73 -2.30
N GLY A 416 -4.92 14.31 -3.50
CA GLY A 416 -4.31 13.00 -3.72
C GLY A 416 -5.27 11.83 -3.45
N HIS A 417 -6.58 12.07 -3.56
CA HIS A 417 -7.62 11.09 -3.26
C HIS A 417 -8.87 11.37 -4.09
N ILE A 418 -9.67 10.33 -4.35
CA ILE A 418 -11.04 10.42 -4.85
C ILE A 418 -11.93 9.59 -3.93
N HIS A 419 -13.11 10.11 -3.56
CA HIS A 419 -14.09 9.33 -2.82
C HIS A 419 -14.39 8.00 -3.52
N ASN A 420 -14.39 6.89 -2.77
CA ASN A 420 -14.39 5.53 -3.35
C ASN A 420 -15.52 5.28 -4.36
N TYR A 421 -16.75 5.75 -4.09
CA TYR A 421 -17.85 5.60 -5.03
C TYR A 421 -17.62 6.40 -6.32
N LEU A 422 -17.13 7.63 -6.19
CA LEU A 422 -16.81 8.50 -7.34
C LEU A 422 -15.63 7.97 -8.13
N ARG A 423 -14.63 7.33 -7.49
CA ARG A 423 -13.51 6.67 -8.19
C ARG A 423 -14.00 5.61 -9.18
N MET A 424 -15.07 4.88 -8.83
CA MET A 424 -15.66 3.91 -9.76
C MET A 424 -16.33 4.59 -10.96
N VAL A 425 -17.07 5.66 -10.74
CA VAL A 425 -17.68 6.46 -11.83
C VAL A 425 -16.59 7.09 -12.69
N TRP A 426 -15.57 7.65 -12.06
CA TRP A 426 -14.40 8.24 -12.71
C TRP A 426 -13.76 7.28 -13.72
N GLY A 427 -13.45 6.06 -13.31
CA GLY A 427 -12.89 5.06 -14.22
C GLY A 427 -13.85 4.62 -15.32
N LYS A 428 -15.15 4.47 -15.03
CA LYS A 428 -16.16 4.12 -16.02
C LYS A 428 -16.31 5.20 -17.11
N ARG A 429 -16.16 6.48 -16.76
CA ARG A 429 -16.19 7.57 -17.75
C ARG A 429 -14.92 7.58 -18.58
N ILE A 430 -13.75 7.28 -18.03
CA ILE A 430 -12.52 7.11 -18.83
C ILE A 430 -12.69 5.95 -19.84
N LEU A 431 -13.27 4.81 -19.43
CA LEU A 431 -13.56 3.71 -20.36
C LEU A 431 -14.51 4.14 -21.48
N GLU A 432 -15.47 5.00 -21.16
CA GLU A 432 -16.45 5.50 -22.15
C GLU A 432 -15.83 6.46 -23.15
N TRP A 433 -14.82 7.22 -22.77
CA TRP A 433 -14.23 8.30 -23.57
C TRP A 433 -12.90 7.95 -24.24
N ALA A 434 -12.16 7.01 -23.73
CA ALA A 434 -10.90 6.60 -24.31
C ALA A 434 -11.13 5.88 -25.67
N PRO A 435 -10.16 5.94 -26.59
CA PRO A 435 -10.28 5.33 -27.92
C PRO A 435 -10.61 3.84 -27.89
N ASN A 436 -10.08 3.10 -26.92
CA ASN A 436 -10.30 1.67 -26.72
C ASN A 436 -10.06 1.29 -25.25
N PRO A 437 -10.40 0.05 -24.81
CA PRO A 437 -10.24 -0.39 -23.43
C PRO A 437 -8.79 -0.44 -22.95
N GLU A 438 -7.83 -0.73 -23.82
CA GLU A 438 -6.41 -0.77 -23.51
C GLU A 438 -5.90 0.62 -23.13
N ILE A 439 -6.19 1.62 -23.94
CA ILE A 439 -5.87 3.03 -23.69
C ILE A 439 -6.60 3.52 -22.43
N ALA A 440 -7.85 3.10 -22.21
CA ALA A 440 -8.57 3.44 -20.97
C ALA A 440 -7.84 2.93 -19.73
N ALA A 441 -7.34 1.70 -19.75
CA ALA A 441 -6.55 1.13 -18.65
C ALA A 441 -5.25 1.91 -18.42
N GLU A 442 -4.52 2.22 -19.50
CA GLU A 442 -3.29 3.00 -19.43
C GLU A 442 -3.53 4.40 -18.83
N TRP A 443 -4.57 5.09 -19.27
CA TRP A 443 -4.91 6.43 -18.76
C TRP A 443 -5.35 6.40 -17.31
N MET A 444 -6.14 5.40 -16.90
CA MET A 444 -6.52 5.23 -15.50
C MET A 444 -5.29 4.97 -14.61
N ILE A 445 -4.35 4.14 -15.06
CA ILE A 445 -3.09 3.88 -14.33
C ILE A 445 -2.27 5.15 -14.24
N GLU A 446 -2.07 5.84 -15.37
CA GLU A 446 -1.22 7.04 -15.43
C GLU A 446 -1.73 8.14 -14.50
N ILE A 447 -3.01 8.50 -14.59
CA ILE A 447 -3.59 9.56 -13.75
C ILE A 447 -3.60 9.13 -12.28
N ASN A 448 -4.01 7.89 -11.99
CA ASN A 448 -4.06 7.41 -10.61
C ASN A 448 -2.68 7.35 -9.97
N ASP A 449 -1.69 6.79 -10.66
CA ASP A 449 -0.37 6.55 -10.06
C ASP A 449 0.48 7.83 -9.98
N ARG A 450 0.22 8.80 -10.84
CA ARG A 450 0.82 10.13 -10.78
C ARG A 450 0.26 10.96 -9.63
N TRP A 451 -1.06 11.00 -9.45
CA TRP A 451 -1.72 11.97 -8.59
C TRP A 451 -2.18 11.43 -7.24
N ALA A 452 -2.55 10.14 -7.14
CA ALA A 452 -3.06 9.58 -5.90
C ALA A 452 -1.94 9.24 -4.91
N LEU A 453 -2.14 9.60 -3.64
CA LEU A 453 -1.25 9.18 -2.56
C LEU A 453 -1.27 7.65 -2.38
N ASP A 454 -2.42 7.01 -2.59
CA ASP A 454 -2.60 5.56 -2.53
C ASP A 454 -2.48 4.86 -3.91
N GLY A 455 -1.92 5.54 -4.91
CA GLY A 455 -1.56 4.96 -6.20
C GLY A 455 -0.46 3.89 -6.08
N ARG A 456 -0.20 3.12 -7.16
CA ARG A 456 0.89 2.12 -7.20
C ARG A 456 0.75 0.97 -6.19
N ASP A 457 -0.41 0.81 -5.60
CA ASP A 457 -0.78 -0.21 -4.61
C ASP A 457 -1.52 -1.38 -5.30
N PRO A 458 -1.45 -2.63 -4.81
CA PRO A 458 -2.25 -3.73 -5.36
C PRO A 458 -3.74 -3.42 -5.48
N ASN A 459 -4.29 -2.63 -4.53
CA ASN A 459 -5.69 -2.21 -4.58
C ASN A 459 -5.98 -1.12 -5.62
N SER A 460 -5.00 -0.28 -5.99
CA SER A 460 -5.13 0.65 -7.11
C SER A 460 -5.41 -0.12 -8.39
N TYR A 461 -4.57 -1.12 -8.69
CA TYR A 461 -4.76 -1.97 -9.88
C TYR A 461 -6.01 -2.83 -9.77
N THR A 462 -6.34 -3.33 -8.58
CA THR A 462 -7.62 -4.02 -8.36
C THR A 462 -8.81 -3.11 -8.67
N GLY A 463 -8.81 -1.88 -8.23
CA GLY A 463 -9.86 -0.90 -8.49
C GLY A 463 -9.96 -0.50 -9.97
N ILE A 464 -8.82 -0.22 -10.63
CA ILE A 464 -8.76 0.13 -12.06
C ILE A 464 -9.32 -1.03 -12.90
N PHE A 465 -8.84 -2.24 -12.69
CA PHE A 465 -9.30 -3.38 -13.48
C PHE A 465 -10.67 -3.90 -13.07
N TRP A 466 -11.16 -3.59 -11.84
CA TRP A 466 -12.57 -3.77 -11.51
C TRP A 466 -13.49 -2.92 -12.40
N VAL A 467 -13.07 -1.71 -12.76
CA VAL A 467 -13.78 -0.88 -13.76
C VAL A 467 -13.97 -1.66 -15.07
N LEU A 468 -13.00 -2.49 -15.45
CA LEU A 468 -12.98 -3.28 -16.67
C LEU A 468 -13.56 -4.71 -16.50
N GLY A 469 -14.03 -5.08 -15.27
CA GLY A 469 -14.72 -6.34 -15.00
C GLY A 469 -13.96 -7.34 -14.13
N ARG A 470 -12.71 -7.05 -13.64
CA ARG A 470 -12.01 -7.91 -12.69
C ARG A 470 -12.81 -8.06 -11.41
N HIS A 471 -12.88 -9.27 -10.87
CA HIS A 471 -13.63 -9.61 -9.65
C HIS A 471 -15.14 -9.37 -9.71
N ASP A 472 -15.69 -8.99 -10.87
CA ASP A 472 -17.12 -8.76 -11.08
C ASP A 472 -17.73 -9.89 -11.94
N ARG A 473 -19.01 -9.84 -12.14
CA ARG A 473 -19.80 -10.73 -12.99
C ARG A 473 -20.28 -9.98 -14.23
N ALA A 474 -20.70 -10.73 -15.24
CA ALA A 474 -21.39 -10.16 -16.40
C ALA A 474 -22.74 -9.54 -15.99
N TRP A 475 -23.03 -8.37 -16.54
CA TRP A 475 -24.27 -7.60 -16.32
C TRP A 475 -25.06 -7.50 -17.62
N GLY A 476 -26.35 -7.67 -17.56
CA GLY A 476 -27.27 -7.44 -18.68
C GLY A 476 -28.21 -6.26 -18.38
N PRO A 477 -28.83 -5.69 -19.41
CA PRO A 477 -28.57 -5.89 -20.84
C PRO A 477 -27.20 -5.31 -21.27
N GLU A 478 -26.67 -5.78 -22.42
CA GLU A 478 -25.48 -5.19 -23.04
C GLU A 478 -25.70 -3.71 -23.37
N ARG A 479 -24.63 -2.94 -23.27
CA ARG A 479 -24.64 -1.50 -23.54
C ARG A 479 -23.50 -1.13 -24.48
N PRO A 480 -23.68 -0.13 -25.35
CA PRO A 480 -22.59 0.40 -26.16
C PRO A 480 -21.35 0.65 -25.31
N ILE A 481 -20.17 0.39 -25.85
CA ILE A 481 -18.84 0.53 -25.23
C ILE A 481 -18.60 -0.45 -24.09
N PHE A 482 -19.56 -0.66 -23.18
CA PHE A 482 -19.43 -1.46 -21.95
C PHE A 482 -19.73 -2.95 -22.19
N GLY A 483 -20.53 -3.28 -23.18
CA GLY A 483 -21.07 -4.63 -23.34
C GLY A 483 -21.72 -5.12 -22.06
N LYS A 484 -21.21 -6.22 -21.51
CA LYS A 484 -21.64 -6.83 -20.21
C LYS A 484 -20.87 -6.31 -19.01
N VAL A 485 -19.90 -5.43 -19.19
CA VAL A 485 -19.22 -4.80 -18.05
C VAL A 485 -20.19 -3.84 -17.36
N ARG A 486 -20.16 -3.83 -16.02
CA ARG A 486 -21.05 -2.99 -15.21
C ARG A 486 -21.00 -1.52 -15.66
N TYR A 487 -22.16 -0.96 -15.96
CA TYR A 487 -22.30 0.44 -16.34
C TYR A 487 -22.55 1.34 -15.11
N MET A 488 -21.86 2.48 -15.06
CA MET A 488 -22.13 3.56 -14.11
C MET A 488 -22.03 4.89 -14.85
N SER A 489 -22.87 5.88 -14.46
CA SER A 489 -22.84 7.20 -15.06
C SER A 489 -23.00 8.30 -14.02
N SER A 490 -22.47 9.48 -14.29
CA SER A 490 -22.61 10.68 -13.46
C SER A 490 -24.07 11.07 -13.23
N LYS A 491 -24.93 10.93 -14.28
CA LYS A 491 -26.38 11.19 -14.17
C LYS A 491 -27.06 10.29 -13.14
N ASN A 492 -26.74 8.98 -13.12
CA ASN A 492 -27.31 8.07 -12.13
C ASN A 492 -26.71 8.30 -10.74
N THR A 493 -25.45 8.69 -10.68
CA THR A 493 -24.76 9.02 -9.43
C THR A 493 -25.39 10.24 -8.76
N ARG A 494 -25.67 11.32 -9.49
CA ARG A 494 -26.40 12.49 -8.98
C ARG A 494 -27.80 12.17 -8.43
N LYS A 495 -28.48 11.19 -9.01
CA LYS A 495 -29.79 10.76 -8.50
C LYS A 495 -29.70 9.95 -7.20
N LYS A 496 -28.55 9.31 -6.97
CA LYS A 496 -28.34 8.36 -5.89
C LYS A 496 -27.66 8.99 -4.69
N LEU A 497 -26.81 10.00 -4.91
CA LEU A 497 -26.02 10.68 -3.90
C LEU A 497 -26.35 12.18 -3.93
N ALA A 498 -26.40 12.79 -2.75
CA ALA A 498 -26.39 14.25 -2.63
C ALA A 498 -24.97 14.72 -3.00
N LEU A 499 -24.84 15.50 -4.07
CA LEU A 499 -23.54 15.94 -4.60
C LEU A 499 -23.40 17.46 -4.62
N GLU A 500 -24.38 18.21 -4.17
CA GLU A 500 -24.41 19.67 -4.30
C GLU A 500 -23.19 20.31 -3.62
N SER A 501 -22.99 20.03 -2.32
CA SER A 501 -21.84 20.57 -1.56
C SER A 501 -20.51 20.04 -2.08
N TYR A 502 -20.47 18.81 -2.59
CA TYR A 502 -19.27 18.24 -3.21
C TYR A 502 -18.89 19.00 -4.49
N LEU A 503 -19.88 19.27 -5.36
CA LEU A 503 -19.65 20.00 -6.61
C LEU A 503 -19.26 21.45 -6.35
N GLU A 504 -19.84 22.12 -5.35
CA GLU A 504 -19.43 23.46 -4.92
C GLU A 504 -17.99 23.46 -4.39
N ARG A 505 -17.61 22.48 -3.60
CA ARG A 505 -16.24 22.33 -3.04
C ARG A 505 -15.18 22.15 -4.13
N TRP A 506 -15.51 21.44 -5.19
CA TRP A 506 -14.61 21.12 -6.29
C TRP A 506 -15.00 21.81 -7.59
N ALA A 507 -15.61 23.00 -7.50
CA ALA A 507 -15.94 23.82 -8.66
C ALA A 507 -14.68 24.27 -9.41
N GLU A 508 -14.85 24.77 -10.63
CA GLU A 508 -13.74 25.18 -11.51
C GLU A 508 -12.88 26.30 -10.91
N ASP A 509 -13.52 27.23 -10.20
CA ASP A 509 -12.86 28.35 -9.54
C ASP A 509 -12.12 27.97 -8.23
N THR A 510 -12.25 26.73 -7.77
CA THR A 510 -11.50 26.27 -6.60
C THR A 510 -10.02 26.19 -6.97
N PRO A 511 -9.11 26.96 -6.33
CA PRO A 511 -7.70 26.94 -6.67
C PRO A 511 -7.15 25.53 -6.54
N ILE A 512 -6.87 24.88 -7.66
CA ILE A 512 -6.05 23.67 -7.66
C ILE A 512 -4.69 24.15 -7.12
N GLN A 513 -4.25 23.63 -5.98
CA GLN A 513 -2.99 24.02 -5.37
C GLN A 513 -1.81 23.45 -6.18
N LEU A 514 -1.71 23.89 -7.44
CA LEU A 514 -0.65 23.53 -8.39
C LEU A 514 0.51 24.54 -8.35
N ARG A 515 0.76 25.21 -7.20
CA ARG A 515 1.93 26.07 -7.02
C ARG A 515 2.50 25.97 -5.62
#